data_d0ce1ddad77d019dac1b337bcfad6845
#
_entry.id   d0ce1ddad77d019dac1b337bcfad6845
#
_cell.length_a   1.000
_cell.length_b   1.000
_cell.length_c   1.000
_cell.angle_alpha   90.00
_cell.angle_beta   90.00
_cell.angle_gamma   90.00
#
_symmetry.space_group_name_H-M   'P 1'
#
loop_
_entity.id
_entity.type
_entity.pdbx_description
1 polymer ?
#
loop_
_entity_poly.entity_id
_entity_poly.type
_entity_poly.pdbx_seq_one_letter_code
_entity_poly.pdbx_strand_id
1 'polypeptide(L)' 'MTTDEHVILQFLRAYPDTAFSRKEISRKAVKRTVYEENPRWAETPLASLLGQGLLETDDSGYYQINRKALRS' A
#
# COMPACT_ATOMS: atom_id res chain seq x y z
N MET A 1 -12.24 -5.32 5.62
CA MET A 1 -10.84 -5.02 5.25
C MET A 1 -9.89 -5.80 6.16
N THR A 2 -8.86 -6.40 5.59
CA THR A 2 -7.90 -7.19 6.37
C THR A 2 -6.90 -6.29 7.10
N THR A 3 -6.19 -6.88 8.07
CA THR A 3 -5.14 -6.15 8.80
C THR A 3 -4.07 -5.63 7.85
N ASP A 4 -3.65 -6.46 6.88
CA ASP A 4 -2.63 -6.06 5.90
C ASP A 4 -3.09 -4.89 5.03
N GLU A 5 -4.35 -4.89 4.63
CA GLU A 5 -4.92 -3.77 3.88
C GLU A 5 -4.91 -2.48 4.70
N HIS A 6 -5.27 -2.57 5.98
CA HIS A 6 -5.21 -1.43 6.89
C HIS A 6 -3.79 -0.89 7.05
N VAL A 7 -2.81 -1.79 7.20
CA VAL A 7 -1.40 -1.40 7.34
C VAL A 7 -0.95 -0.59 6.14
N ILE A 8 -1.23 -1.07 4.94
CA ILE A 8 -0.85 -0.39 3.70
C ILE A 8 -1.57 0.95 3.57
N LEU A 9 -2.86 0.96 3.83
CA LEU A 9 -3.68 2.17 3.71
C LEU A 9 -3.20 3.26 4.67
N GLN A 10 -2.91 2.90 5.92
CA GLN A 10 -2.39 3.83 6.91
C GLN A 10 -1.02 4.39 6.51
N PHE A 11 -0.16 3.52 5.99
CA PHE A 11 1.16 3.94 5.52
C PHE A 11 1.04 4.98 4.40
N LEU A 12 0.21 4.70 3.40
CA LEU A 12 0.04 5.60 2.26
C LEU A 12 -0.70 6.89 2.63
N ARG A 13 -1.60 6.85 3.62
CA ARG A 13 -2.27 8.04 4.13
C ARG A 13 -1.28 8.99 4.82
N ALA A 14 -0.25 8.44 5.44
CA ALA A 14 0.78 9.26 6.09
C ALA A 14 1.62 10.02 5.07
N TYR A 15 1.66 9.56 3.82
CA TYR A 15 2.45 10.17 2.75
C TYR A 15 1.57 10.37 1.50
N PRO A 16 0.53 11.21 1.58
CA PRO A 16 -0.48 11.30 0.52
C PRO A 16 0.02 11.83 -0.81
N ASP A 17 1.11 12.58 -0.81
CA ASP A 17 1.69 13.15 -2.02
C ASP A 17 2.85 12.35 -2.58
N THR A 18 3.14 11.18 -2.00
CA THR A 18 4.27 10.35 -2.39
C THR A 18 3.80 9.02 -2.97
N ALA A 19 4.33 8.66 -4.12
CA ALA A 19 4.09 7.34 -4.71
C ALA A 19 5.22 6.39 -4.32
N PHE A 20 4.87 5.16 -4.00
CA PHE A 20 5.83 4.13 -3.58
C PHE A 20 5.67 2.90 -4.46
N SER A 21 6.79 2.25 -4.78
CA SER A 21 6.75 0.97 -5.49
C SER A 21 6.21 -0.11 -4.54
N ARG A 22 5.75 -1.23 -5.11
CA ARG A 22 5.30 -2.38 -4.32
C ARG A 22 6.41 -2.84 -3.36
N LYS A 23 7.64 -2.88 -3.82
CA LYS A 23 8.78 -3.28 -3.00
C LYS A 23 9.00 -2.34 -1.83
N GLU A 24 8.91 -1.04 -2.07
CA GLU A 24 9.05 -0.04 -1.01
C GLU A 24 7.94 -0.18 0.02
N ILE A 25 6.70 -0.37 -0.42
CA ILE A 25 5.56 -0.57 0.49
C ILE A 25 5.78 -1.82 1.32
N SER A 26 6.19 -2.93 0.69
CA SER A 26 6.44 -4.19 1.39
C SER A 26 7.50 -4.05 2.48
N ARG A 27 8.51 -3.22 2.23
CA ARG A 27 9.62 -3.04 3.18
C ARG A 27 9.34 -2.00 4.25
N LYS A 28 8.63 -0.92 3.89
CA LYS A 28 8.48 0.24 4.78
C LYS A 28 7.21 0.22 5.61
N ALA A 29 6.17 -0.44 5.13
CA ALA A 29 4.87 -0.45 5.83
C ALA A 29 4.84 -1.40 7.03
N VAL A 30 5.79 -2.29 7.15
CA VAL A 30 5.86 -3.26 8.24
C VAL A 30 7.28 -3.32 8.83
N LYS A 31 7.41 -3.99 9.97
CA LYS A 31 8.71 -4.23 10.57
C LYS A 31 9.56 -5.12 9.67
N ARG A 32 10.88 -4.96 9.75
CA ARG A 32 11.82 -5.73 8.95
C ARG A 32 11.59 -7.24 9.04
N THR A 33 11.29 -7.74 10.22
CA THR A 33 11.06 -9.18 10.43
C THR A 33 9.89 -9.69 9.61
N VAL A 34 8.80 -8.92 9.53
CA VAL A 34 7.62 -9.29 8.74
C VAL A 34 7.99 -9.37 7.26
N TYR A 35 8.73 -8.38 6.76
CA TYR A 35 9.17 -8.38 5.38
C TYR A 35 10.09 -9.56 5.07
N GLU A 36 11.03 -9.87 5.95
CA GLU A 36 11.97 -10.98 5.75
C GLU A 36 11.26 -12.34 5.72
N GLU A 37 10.22 -12.50 6.51
CA GLU A 37 9.44 -13.75 6.53
C GLU A 37 8.60 -13.93 5.28
N ASN A 38 8.04 -12.84 4.75
CA ASN A 38 7.20 -12.89 3.56
C ASN A 38 7.35 -11.59 2.75
N PRO A 39 8.37 -11.50 1.87
CA PRO A 39 8.61 -10.29 1.08
C PRO A 39 7.46 -9.92 0.14
N ARG A 40 6.58 -10.87 -0.16
CA ARG A 40 5.44 -10.66 -1.06
C ARG A 40 4.12 -10.41 -0.36
N TRP A 41 4.16 -10.17 0.93
CA TRP A 41 2.95 -10.02 1.73
C TRP A 41 1.99 -8.95 1.20
N ALA A 42 2.54 -7.92 0.57
CA ALA A 42 1.74 -6.77 0.12
C ALA A 42 1.02 -6.99 -1.22
N GLU A 43 1.35 -8.04 -1.98
CA GLU A 43 0.80 -8.23 -3.33
C GLU A 43 -0.72 -8.34 -3.32
N THR A 44 -1.28 -9.23 -2.53
CA THR A 44 -2.73 -9.43 -2.45
C THR A 44 -3.46 -8.23 -1.86
N PRO A 45 -3.01 -7.65 -0.73
CA PRO A 45 -3.66 -6.45 -0.19
C PRO A 45 -3.62 -5.26 -1.15
N LEU A 46 -2.51 -5.06 -1.87
CA LEU A 46 -2.42 -3.98 -2.85
C LEU A 46 -3.42 -4.15 -3.99
N ALA A 47 -3.55 -5.36 -4.52
CA ALA A 47 -4.52 -5.65 -5.57
C ALA A 47 -5.95 -5.40 -5.09
N SER A 48 -6.26 -5.79 -3.86
CA SER A 48 -7.56 -5.57 -3.25
C SER A 48 -7.88 -4.09 -3.10
N LEU A 49 -6.94 -3.31 -2.58
CA LEU A 49 -7.11 -1.87 -2.38
C LEU A 49 -7.28 -1.13 -3.71
N LEU A 50 -6.54 -1.54 -4.74
CA LEU A 50 -6.74 -1.00 -6.09
C LEU A 50 -8.14 -1.31 -6.62
N GLY A 51 -8.60 -2.54 -6.44
CA GLY A 51 -9.93 -2.95 -6.86
C GLY A 51 -11.04 -2.18 -6.16
N GLN A 52 -10.80 -1.73 -4.92
CA GLN A 52 -11.74 -0.93 -4.15
C GLN A 52 -11.69 0.56 -4.50
N GLY A 53 -10.71 0.97 -5.34
CA GLY A 53 -10.56 2.38 -5.70
C GLY A 53 -9.92 3.23 -4.61
N LEU A 54 -9.29 2.62 -3.61
CA LEU A 54 -8.64 3.34 -2.51
C LEU A 54 -7.22 3.77 -2.84
N LEU A 55 -6.59 3.14 -3.83
CA LEU A 55 -5.26 3.47 -4.30
C LEU A 55 -5.27 3.77 -5.78
N GLU A 56 -4.25 4.51 -6.22
CA GLU A 56 -3.96 4.77 -7.63
C GLU A 56 -2.60 4.19 -7.95
N THR A 57 -2.41 3.75 -9.19
CA THR A 57 -1.12 3.28 -9.68
C THR A 57 -0.81 3.93 -11.02
N ASP A 58 0.48 4.09 -11.32
CA ASP A 58 0.93 4.63 -12.59
C ASP A 58 1.55 3.54 -13.47
N ASP A 59 2.01 3.93 -14.66
CA ASP A 59 2.62 3.00 -15.62
C ASP A 59 3.95 2.42 -15.13
N SER A 60 4.57 3.07 -14.16
CA SER A 60 5.83 2.62 -13.57
C SER A 60 5.65 1.63 -12.44
N GLY A 61 4.41 1.36 -12.05
CA GLY A 61 4.12 0.43 -10.95
C GLY A 61 4.24 1.05 -9.58
N TYR A 62 4.13 2.36 -9.46
CA TYR A 62 4.12 3.07 -8.19
C TYR A 62 2.69 3.23 -7.71
N TYR A 63 2.49 3.17 -6.39
CA TYR A 63 1.18 3.25 -5.75
C TYR A 63 1.08 4.49 -4.88
N GLN A 64 -0.09 5.10 -4.89
CA GLN A 64 -0.37 6.31 -4.11
C GLN A 64 -1.81 6.24 -3.60
N ILE A 65 -2.08 6.87 -2.45
CA ILE A 65 -3.44 6.92 -1.92
C ILE A 65 -4.33 7.69 -2.90
N ASN A 66 -5.54 7.18 -3.13
CA ASN A 66 -6.53 7.90 -3.90
C ASN A 66 -7.13 9.02 -3.03
N ARG A 67 -7.33 10.19 -3.60
CA ARG A 67 -7.87 11.35 -2.86
C ARG A 67 -9.22 11.06 -2.22
N LYS A 68 -10.02 10.21 -2.82
CA LYS A 68 -11.30 9.79 -2.25
C LYS A 68 -11.11 9.08 -0.90
N ALA A 69 -10.04 8.32 -0.75
CA ALA A 69 -9.73 7.63 0.49
C ALA A 69 -9.25 8.58 1.59
N LEU A 70 -8.71 9.75 1.23
CA LEU A 70 -8.30 10.76 2.19
C LEU A 70 -9.47 11.49 2.83
N ARG A 71 -10.60 11.54 2.14
CA ARG A 71 -11.80 12.25 2.60
C ARG A 71 -12.73 11.41 3.46
N SER A 72 -12.52 10.13 3.47
CA SER A 72 -13.39 9.20 4.20
C SER A 72 -12.97 9.00 5.65
#